data_eaf29ffa58518d662c2a738602aae9c1
#
_entry.id   eaf29ffa58518d662c2a738602aae9c1
#
_cell.length_a   1.000
_cell.length_b   1.000
_cell.length_c   1.000
_cell.angle_alpha   90.00
_cell.angle_beta   90.00
_cell.angle_gamma   90.00
#
_symmetry.space_group_name_H-M   'P 1'
#
loop_
_entity.id
_entity.type
_entity.pdbx_description
1 polymer ?
#
loop_
_entity_poly.entity_id
_entity_poly.type
_entity_poly.pdbx_seq_one_letter_code
_entity_poly.pdbx_strand_id
1 'polypeptide(L)'
;MTSPISSAAPGTTMSWDSLISDLRFGLEDYRDPARGLRARSDFQRDFDRLVFSSPFRRLQNKTQVFPLPGSIFVHNRLTHSIEVATVGRSLATEVLMRIYPRHASAPWASKLESIGEI
;
A
#
# COMPACT_ATOMS: atom_id res chain seq x y z
N MET A 1 -27.62 45.03 14.08
CA MET A 1 -26.27 44.43 14.29
C MET A 1 -26.34 42.97 13.89
N THR A 2 -26.07 42.71 12.65
CA THR A 2 -26.14 41.35 12.05
C THR A 2 -24.74 40.86 11.80
N SER A 3 -24.37 39.80 12.53
CA SER A 3 -23.09 39.09 12.30
C SER A 3 -23.18 38.31 11.00
N PRO A 4 -22.16 38.34 10.16
CA PRO A 4 -22.12 37.49 8.97
C PRO A 4 -21.70 36.06 9.38
N ILE A 5 -22.61 35.14 9.12
CA ILE A 5 -22.33 33.70 9.19
C ILE A 5 -21.43 33.37 7.97
N SER A 6 -20.15 33.22 8.22
CA SER A 6 -19.23 32.65 7.25
C SER A 6 -19.46 31.13 7.20
N SER A 7 -20.29 30.69 6.29
CA SER A 7 -20.40 29.28 5.93
C SER A 7 -19.31 28.95 4.87
N ALA A 8 -18.09 28.81 5.29
CA ALA A 8 -17.13 28.07 4.50
C ALA A 8 -17.53 26.60 4.57
N ALA A 9 -18.00 26.02 3.46
CA ALA A 9 -18.12 24.58 3.31
C ALA A 9 -16.76 23.95 3.69
N PRO A 10 -16.75 22.87 4.48
CA PRO A 10 -15.49 22.19 4.77
C PRO A 10 -14.95 21.64 3.46
N GLY A 11 -13.96 22.33 2.90
CA GLY A 11 -13.18 21.78 1.81
C GLY A 11 -12.62 20.45 2.30
N THR A 12 -12.98 19.38 1.63
CA THR A 12 -12.44 18.05 1.87
C THR A 12 -10.96 18.09 1.56
N THR A 13 -10.15 18.54 2.53
CA THR A 13 -8.70 18.44 2.44
C THR A 13 -8.35 16.95 2.60
N MET A 14 -7.63 16.41 1.63
CA MET A 14 -7.13 15.04 1.71
C MET A 14 -6.26 14.89 2.96
N SER A 15 -6.60 13.91 3.80
CA SER A 15 -5.83 13.59 4.99
C SER A 15 -4.94 12.38 4.71
N TRP A 16 -3.66 12.60 4.54
CA TRP A 16 -2.67 11.54 4.35
C TRP A 16 -2.64 10.57 5.54
N ASP A 17 -2.86 11.08 6.75
CA ASP A 17 -2.89 10.26 7.96
C ASP A 17 -4.04 9.25 7.96
N SER A 18 -5.18 9.64 7.40
CA SER A 18 -6.32 8.75 7.26
C SER A 18 -6.21 7.82 6.05
N LEU A 19 -5.51 8.25 5.00
CA LEU A 19 -5.35 7.47 3.77
C LEU A 19 -4.37 6.30 3.97
N ILE A 20 -3.24 6.55 4.63
CA ILE A 20 -2.22 5.55 4.89
C ILE A 20 -2.46 5.01 6.30
N SER A 21 -3.29 3.98 6.40
CA SER A 21 -3.64 3.33 7.66
C SER A 21 -3.07 1.92 7.72
N ASP A 22 -2.50 1.58 8.86
CA ASP A 22 -2.05 0.24 9.23
C ASP A 22 -3.05 -0.47 10.15
N LEU A 23 -4.23 0.13 10.35
CA LEU A 23 -5.33 -0.49 11.07
C LEU A 23 -5.88 -1.67 10.27
N ARG A 24 -6.19 -2.76 10.96
CA ARG A 24 -6.73 -3.97 10.36
C ARG A 24 -8.21 -4.08 10.65
N PHE A 25 -8.97 -4.45 9.63
CA PHE A 25 -10.39 -4.71 9.77
C PHE A 25 -10.67 -5.73 10.88
N GLY A 26 -11.56 -5.37 11.80
CA GLY A 26 -11.91 -6.18 12.95
C GLY A 26 -10.89 -6.15 14.10
N LEU A 27 -9.82 -5.37 13.99
CA LEU A 27 -8.78 -5.18 15.00
C LEU A 27 -8.48 -3.69 15.23
N GLU A 28 -9.45 -2.82 14.98
CA GLU A 28 -9.28 -1.36 15.01
C GLU A 28 -8.85 -0.86 16.40
N ASP A 29 -9.36 -1.50 17.45
CA ASP A 29 -9.04 -1.17 18.85
C ASP A 29 -7.79 -1.90 19.38
N TYR A 30 -7.25 -2.85 18.62
CA TYR A 30 -6.08 -3.60 19.04
C TYR A 30 -4.81 -2.76 18.94
N ARG A 31 -4.13 -2.58 20.07
CA ARG A 31 -2.82 -1.94 20.14
C ARG A 31 -1.75 -3.00 20.36
N ASP A 32 -0.95 -3.26 19.35
CA ASP A 32 0.17 -4.19 19.46
C ASP A 32 1.29 -3.56 20.32
N PRO A 33 1.59 -4.10 21.51
CA PRO A 33 2.61 -3.53 22.40
C PRO A 33 4.02 -3.61 21.79
N ALA A 34 4.27 -4.51 20.85
CA ALA A 34 5.55 -4.67 20.20
C ALA A 34 5.70 -3.84 18.92
N ARG A 35 4.71 -3.02 18.57
CA ARG A 35 4.66 -2.31 17.29
C ARG A 35 5.89 -1.44 17.04
N GLY A 36 6.32 -0.63 17.93
CA GLY A 36 7.48 0.25 17.76
C GLY A 36 8.84 -0.44 17.88
N LEU A 37 8.87 -1.73 18.26
CA LEU A 37 10.09 -2.49 18.50
C LEU A 37 10.48 -3.40 17.34
N ARG A 38 9.65 -3.49 16.29
CA ARG A 38 9.88 -4.39 15.18
C ARG A 38 10.70 -3.73 14.08
N ALA A 39 11.65 -4.49 13.55
CA ALA A 39 12.49 -4.06 12.42
C ALA A 39 11.73 -3.99 11.07
N ARG A 40 10.55 -4.65 10.98
CA ARG A 40 9.73 -4.70 9.77
C ARG A 40 8.37 -4.04 10.00
N SER A 41 7.91 -3.28 9.01
CA SER A 41 6.59 -2.66 9.02
C SER A 41 5.47 -3.70 9.00
N ASP A 42 4.26 -3.28 9.36
CA ASP A 42 3.08 -4.14 9.27
C ASP A 42 2.74 -4.47 7.80
N PHE A 43 2.95 -3.56 6.87
CA PHE A 43 2.75 -3.79 5.43
C PHE A 43 3.71 -4.85 4.89
N GLN A 44 4.99 -4.79 5.25
CA GLN A 44 5.98 -5.79 4.85
C GLN A 44 5.63 -7.19 5.39
N ARG A 45 5.13 -7.27 6.61
CA ARG A 45 4.66 -8.53 7.20
C ARG A 45 3.44 -9.09 6.50
N ASP A 46 2.53 -8.24 6.05
CA ASP A 46 1.35 -8.66 5.31
C ASP A 46 1.70 -9.10 3.89
N PHE A 47 2.66 -8.44 3.24
CA PHE A 47 3.25 -8.89 1.98
C PHE A 47 3.85 -10.30 2.13
N ASP A 48 4.67 -10.54 3.16
CA ASP A 48 5.23 -11.86 3.42
C ASP A 48 4.14 -12.92 3.59
N ARG A 49 3.11 -12.64 4.40
CA ARG A 49 1.97 -13.55 4.60
C ARG A 49 1.25 -13.87 3.29
N LEU A 50 1.05 -12.86 2.44
CA LEU A 50 0.42 -13.05 1.14
C LEU A 50 1.26 -13.96 0.25
N VAL A 51 2.56 -13.67 0.10
CA VAL A 51 3.47 -14.44 -0.76
C VAL A 51 3.59 -15.90 -0.30
N PHE A 52 3.62 -16.14 1.01
CA PHE A 52 3.68 -17.50 1.57
C PHE A 52 2.34 -18.23 1.59
N SER A 53 1.24 -17.57 1.25
CA SER A 53 -0.08 -18.18 1.28
C SER A 53 -0.28 -19.19 0.14
N SER A 54 -1.04 -20.26 0.43
CA SER A 54 -1.40 -21.26 -0.58
C SER A 54 -2.23 -20.69 -1.74
N PRO A 55 -3.17 -19.75 -1.53
CA PRO A 55 -3.89 -19.12 -2.63
C PRO A 55 -2.98 -18.37 -3.60
N PHE A 56 -1.98 -17.64 -3.10
CA PHE A 56 -1.04 -16.92 -3.95
C PHE A 56 -0.18 -17.88 -4.77
N ARG A 57 0.34 -18.94 -4.15
CA ARG A 57 1.14 -19.97 -4.86
C ARG A 57 0.36 -20.68 -5.96
N ARG A 58 -0.95 -20.89 -5.77
CA ARG A 58 -1.81 -21.50 -6.81
C ARG A 58 -1.98 -20.64 -8.05
N LEU A 59 -1.64 -19.35 -8.03
CA LEU A 59 -1.67 -18.49 -9.21
C LEU A 59 -0.67 -18.93 -10.29
N GLN A 60 0.38 -19.68 -9.94
CA GLN A 60 1.31 -20.25 -10.93
C GLN A 60 0.62 -21.21 -11.91
N ASN A 61 -0.45 -21.88 -11.47
CA ASN A 61 -1.20 -22.84 -12.28
C ASN A 61 -2.27 -22.18 -13.15
N LYS A 62 -2.39 -20.86 -13.10
CA LYS A 62 -3.36 -20.08 -13.86
C LYS A 62 -2.65 -19.26 -14.92
N THR A 63 -2.84 -19.61 -16.20
CA THR A 63 -2.36 -18.82 -17.31
C THR A 63 -3.21 -17.57 -17.52
N GLN A 64 -2.59 -16.47 -17.95
CA GLN A 64 -3.32 -15.24 -18.32
C GLN A 64 -3.80 -15.28 -19.76
N VAL A 65 -3.07 -15.99 -20.63
CA VAL A 65 -3.35 -16.14 -22.05
C VAL A 65 -3.22 -17.61 -22.39
N PHE A 66 -4.01 -18.10 -23.35
CA PHE A 66 -3.85 -19.45 -23.87
C PHE A 66 -2.43 -19.64 -24.43
N PRO A 67 -1.65 -20.59 -23.91
CA PRO A 67 -0.31 -20.83 -24.42
C PRO A 67 -0.42 -21.36 -25.86
N LEU A 68 0.24 -20.67 -26.77
CA LEU A 68 0.44 -21.21 -28.11
C LEU A 68 1.37 -22.42 -28.02
N PRO A 69 1.13 -23.50 -28.79
CA PRO A 69 2.02 -24.63 -28.85
C PRO A 69 3.44 -24.18 -29.21
N GLY A 70 4.43 -24.54 -28.38
CA GLY A 70 5.84 -24.16 -28.58
C GLY A 70 6.29 -22.90 -27.86
N SER A 71 5.45 -22.17 -27.14
CA SER A 71 5.85 -21.03 -26.31
C SER A 71 6.53 -21.51 -25.03
N ILE A 72 7.83 -21.22 -24.89
CA ILE A 72 8.63 -21.56 -23.70
C ILE A 72 8.31 -20.62 -22.53
N PHE A 73 7.85 -19.39 -22.82
CA PHE A 73 7.53 -18.37 -21.83
C PHE A 73 6.02 -18.18 -21.69
N VAL A 74 5.42 -18.91 -20.77
CA VAL A 74 4.01 -18.72 -20.43
C VAL A 74 3.90 -17.75 -19.28
N HIS A 75 3.33 -16.56 -19.53
CA HIS A 75 2.95 -15.63 -18.48
C HIS A 75 1.81 -16.24 -17.64
N ASN A 76 2.10 -16.58 -16.41
CA ASN A 76 1.08 -17.00 -15.46
C ASN A 76 0.68 -15.83 -14.54
N ARG A 77 -0.42 -15.99 -13.80
CA ARG A 77 -0.93 -14.95 -12.93
C ARG A 77 0.03 -14.62 -11.79
N LEU A 78 0.86 -15.58 -11.35
CA LEU A 78 1.85 -15.35 -10.30
C LEU A 78 2.94 -14.39 -10.78
N THR A 79 3.56 -14.67 -11.93
CA THR A 79 4.61 -13.81 -12.49
C THR A 79 4.09 -12.41 -12.76
N HIS A 80 2.90 -12.31 -13.36
CA HIS A 80 2.27 -11.00 -13.59
C HIS A 80 2.01 -10.23 -12.28
N SER A 81 1.54 -10.88 -11.23
CA SER A 81 1.33 -10.22 -9.94
C SER A 81 2.63 -9.66 -9.35
N ILE A 82 3.75 -10.40 -9.50
CA ILE A 82 5.06 -9.94 -9.05
C ILE A 82 5.56 -8.76 -9.89
N GLU A 83 5.38 -8.81 -11.20
CA GLU A 83 5.72 -7.72 -12.12
C GLU A 83 4.96 -6.44 -11.77
N VAL A 84 3.64 -6.55 -11.57
CA VAL A 84 2.79 -5.42 -11.16
C VAL A 84 3.24 -4.85 -9.82
N ALA A 85 3.53 -5.71 -8.82
CA ALA A 85 4.02 -5.26 -7.53
C ALA A 85 5.35 -4.51 -7.64
N THR A 86 6.27 -4.98 -8.50
CA THR A 86 7.57 -4.33 -8.73
C THR A 86 7.42 -2.95 -9.37
N VAL A 87 6.56 -2.84 -10.39
CA VAL A 87 6.27 -1.55 -11.06
C VAL A 87 5.55 -0.62 -10.09
N GLY A 88 4.55 -1.13 -9.35
CA GLY A 88 3.81 -0.36 -8.36
C GLY A 88 4.73 0.23 -7.29
N ARG A 89 5.65 -0.57 -6.76
CA ARG A 89 6.67 -0.11 -5.79
C ARG A 89 7.53 1.01 -6.39
N SER A 90 8.00 0.85 -7.61
CA SER A 90 8.85 1.85 -8.28
C SER A 90 8.10 3.18 -8.46
N LEU A 91 6.85 3.13 -8.91
CA LEU A 91 6.00 4.32 -9.06
C LEU A 91 5.71 4.98 -7.70
N ALA A 92 5.39 4.19 -6.68
CA ALA A 92 5.13 4.70 -5.34
C ALA A 92 6.37 5.39 -4.76
N THR A 93 7.56 4.83 -4.96
CA THR A 93 8.82 5.43 -4.52
C THR A 93 9.08 6.76 -5.23
N GLU A 94 8.84 6.84 -6.54
CA GLU A 94 9.01 8.09 -7.30
C GLU A 94 8.03 9.19 -6.80
N VAL A 95 6.78 8.83 -6.55
CA VAL A 95 5.79 9.73 -5.97
C VAL A 95 6.21 10.18 -4.58
N LEU A 96 6.68 9.26 -3.74
CA LEU A 96 7.15 9.55 -2.39
C LEU A 96 8.30 10.57 -2.40
N MET A 97 9.29 10.38 -3.26
CA MET A 97 10.43 11.30 -3.37
C MET A 97 10.01 12.74 -3.71
N ARG A 98 8.88 12.91 -4.40
CA ARG A 98 8.34 14.24 -4.74
C ARG A 98 7.46 14.83 -3.66
N ILE A 99 6.76 14.01 -2.91
CA ILE A 99 5.80 14.43 -1.88
C ILE A 99 6.50 14.66 -0.54
N TYR A 100 7.40 13.77 -0.15
CA TYR A 100 8.05 13.78 1.17
C TYR A 100 8.69 15.12 1.52
N PRO A 101 9.48 15.77 0.64
CA PRO A 101 10.10 17.06 0.99
C PRO A 101 9.10 18.17 1.33
N ARG A 102 7.87 18.08 0.80
CA ARG A 102 6.79 19.06 1.05
C ARG A 102 6.10 18.84 2.41
N HIS A 103 6.24 17.66 2.98
CA HIS A 103 5.50 17.24 4.17
C HIS A 103 6.39 16.66 5.27
N ALA A 104 7.71 16.75 5.13
CA ALA A 104 8.66 16.13 6.07
C ALA A 104 8.50 16.59 7.54
N SER A 105 7.97 17.78 7.76
CA SER A 105 7.67 18.31 9.11
C SER A 105 6.32 17.87 9.68
N ALA A 106 5.48 17.22 8.90
CA ALA A 106 4.17 16.77 9.35
C ALA A 106 4.28 15.55 10.30
N PRO A 107 3.45 15.46 11.34
CA PRO A 107 3.48 14.32 12.28
C PRO A 107 3.28 12.94 11.63
N TRP A 108 2.64 12.91 10.46
CA TRP A 108 2.35 11.70 9.70
C TRP A 108 3.38 11.42 8.59
N ALA A 109 4.44 12.23 8.47
CA ALA A 109 5.45 12.09 7.41
C ALA A 109 6.09 10.68 7.38
N SER A 110 6.32 10.06 8.54
CA SER A 110 6.85 8.70 8.63
C SER A 110 5.97 7.64 7.97
N LYS A 111 4.66 7.87 7.87
CA LYS A 111 3.75 6.97 7.18
C LYS A 111 3.93 7.00 5.66
N LEU A 112 4.43 8.11 5.10
CA LEU A 112 4.73 8.20 3.67
C LEU A 112 5.82 7.22 3.25
N GLU A 113 6.74 6.90 4.15
CA GLU A 113 7.82 5.93 3.87
C GLU A 113 7.26 4.54 3.57
N SER A 114 6.08 4.22 4.09
CA SER A 114 5.41 2.94 3.87
C SER A 114 4.71 2.83 2.50
N ILE A 115 4.57 3.92 1.73
CA ILE A 115 3.88 3.88 0.42
C ILE A 115 4.53 2.86 -0.54
N GLY A 116 5.86 2.72 -0.49
CA GLY A 116 6.56 1.74 -1.31
C GLY A 116 6.37 0.28 -0.86
N GLU A 117 5.74 0.05 0.29
CA GLU A 117 5.52 -1.28 0.88
C GLU A 117 4.06 -1.73 0.73
N ILE A 118 3.14 -0.80 0.50
CA ILE A 118 1.72 -1.06 0.25
C ILE A 118 1.51 -1.57 -1.17
#